data_801f7cc1ab20d65edb431f5286b61a28
#
_entry.id   801f7cc1ab20d65edb431f5286b61a28
#
_cell.length_a   1.000
_cell.length_b   1.000
_cell.length_c   1.000
_cell.angle_alpha   90.00
_cell.angle_beta   90.00
_cell.angle_gamma   90.00
#
_symmetry.space_group_name_H-M   'P 1'
#
loop_
_entity.id
_entity.type
_entity.pdbx_description
1 polymer ?
#
loop_
_entity_poly.entity_id
_entity_poly.type
_entity_poly.pdbx_seq_one_letter_code
_entity_poly.pdbx_strand_id
1 'polypeptide(L)'
;MPKNRFLSVLLATFLGMLFPGCECGIVPIVRRLIGKGVPPYAGIAFMLTGPIINPVVLFATYVAFGSSMHMVWYRSIVAIIVAIIVGIILSFMFKEHQLRDDHFPEVNNKRPLRKKMWDVCTHAVEEFFSMGKYLVLGALIAAAVQTFVQTSTLLAIGQGPFSSSAVMMGLAYILSLCSEADAFIASSFQSTFSTASLVAFLVYGPMVDIKNMFMMLATFKTKFVIVVIVTVTLVVYASSLLIYAMGW
;
A
#
# COMPACT_ATOMS: atom_id res chain seq x y z
N MET A 1 -2.12 18.99 11.71
CA MET A 1 -3.14 18.55 10.73
C MET A 1 -4.37 19.42 10.81
N PRO A 2 -5.05 19.74 9.68
CA PRO A 2 -6.29 20.50 9.69
C PRO A 2 -7.36 19.79 10.51
N LYS A 3 -8.26 20.55 11.16
CA LYS A 3 -9.39 19.97 11.93
C LYS A 3 -10.44 19.28 11.06
N ASN A 4 -10.49 19.62 9.78
CA ASN A 4 -11.39 19.00 8.79
C ASN A 4 -10.83 17.65 8.34
N ARG A 5 -11.58 16.57 8.54
CA ARG A 5 -11.21 15.19 8.18
C ARG A 5 -10.88 15.05 6.70
N PHE A 6 -11.72 15.63 5.85
CA PHE A 6 -11.54 15.58 4.40
C PHE A 6 -10.23 16.24 3.96
N LEU A 7 -9.94 17.42 4.49
CA LEU A 7 -8.71 18.16 4.20
C LEU A 7 -7.46 17.42 4.72
N SER A 8 -7.58 16.73 5.85
CA SER A 8 -6.49 15.90 6.40
C SER A 8 -6.17 14.70 5.52
N VAL A 9 -7.19 14.03 4.95
CA VAL A 9 -7.00 12.91 4.01
C VAL A 9 -6.35 13.41 2.72
N LEU A 10 -6.87 14.50 2.14
CA LEU A 10 -6.32 15.11 0.92
C LEU A 10 -4.85 15.51 1.09
N LEU A 11 -4.53 16.18 2.19
CA LEU A 11 -3.16 16.63 2.48
C LEU A 11 -2.23 15.42 2.69
N ALA A 12 -2.71 14.38 3.37
CA ALA A 12 -1.93 13.15 3.58
C ALA A 12 -1.69 12.40 2.26
N THR A 13 -2.70 12.29 1.38
CA THR A 13 -2.57 11.72 0.04
C THR A 13 -1.54 12.49 -0.79
N PHE A 14 -1.62 13.81 -0.79
CA PHE A 14 -0.67 14.65 -1.51
C PHE A 14 0.76 14.52 -0.99
N LEU A 15 0.95 14.51 0.34
CA LEU A 15 2.25 14.28 0.95
C LEU A 15 2.81 12.89 0.63
N GLY A 16 1.93 11.87 0.56
CA GLY A 16 2.31 10.52 0.13
C GLY A 16 2.89 10.49 -1.27
N MET A 17 2.31 11.24 -2.22
CA MET A 17 2.81 11.33 -3.61
C MET A 17 4.22 11.93 -3.71
N LEU A 18 4.57 12.82 -2.80
CA LEU A 18 5.90 13.45 -2.76
C LEU A 18 6.96 12.62 -2.04
N PHE A 19 6.53 11.59 -1.32
CA PHE A 19 7.44 10.80 -0.50
C PHE A 19 7.96 9.57 -1.27
N PRO A 20 9.26 9.53 -1.63
CA PRO A 20 9.84 8.41 -2.36
C PRO A 20 10.13 7.26 -1.38
N GLY A 21 9.14 6.42 -1.14
CA GLY A 21 9.30 5.30 -0.22
C GLY A 21 8.56 4.04 -0.68
N CYS A 22 9.17 2.87 -0.42
CA CYS A 22 8.51 1.59 -0.59
C CYS A 22 7.52 1.32 0.55
N GLU A 23 6.58 0.40 0.34
CA GLU A 23 5.59 0.00 1.32
C GLU A 23 6.20 -0.43 2.66
N CYS A 24 7.33 -1.14 2.63
CA CYS A 24 8.02 -1.60 3.85
C CYS A 24 8.56 -0.47 4.72
N GLY A 25 9.00 0.63 4.11
CA GLY A 25 9.54 1.80 4.83
C GLY A 25 8.46 2.75 5.34
N ILE A 26 7.30 2.78 4.68
CA ILE A 26 6.23 3.73 5.00
C ILE A 26 5.50 3.33 6.30
N VAL A 27 5.31 2.04 6.58
CA VAL A 27 4.60 1.56 7.78
C VAL A 27 5.22 2.09 9.09
N PRO A 28 6.53 1.99 9.34
CA PRO A 28 7.15 2.57 10.53
C PRO A 28 7.01 4.10 10.60
N ILE A 29 7.09 4.78 9.46
CA ILE A 29 6.92 6.23 9.39
C ILE A 29 5.51 6.62 9.81
N VAL A 30 4.49 5.93 9.27
CA VAL A 30 3.08 6.15 9.62
C VAL A 30 2.83 5.88 11.10
N ARG A 31 3.40 4.82 11.65
CA ARG A 31 3.35 4.54 13.10
C ARG A 31 3.83 5.73 13.91
N ARG A 32 4.99 6.30 13.57
CA ARG A 32 5.56 7.46 14.26
C ARG A 32 4.73 8.73 14.06
N LEU A 33 4.15 8.94 12.88
CA LEU A 33 3.28 10.08 12.61
C LEU A 33 2.00 10.01 13.46
N ILE A 34 1.38 8.83 13.56
CA ILE A 34 0.19 8.62 14.39
C ILE A 34 0.54 8.82 15.87
N GLY A 35 1.68 8.33 16.34
CA GLY A 35 2.19 8.59 17.69
C GLY A 35 2.42 10.07 18.01
N LYS A 36 2.67 10.90 16.99
CA LYS A 36 2.77 12.36 17.10
C LYS A 36 1.42 13.09 16.96
N GLY A 37 0.30 12.37 16.92
CA GLY A 37 -1.03 12.95 16.86
C GLY A 37 -1.62 13.11 15.45
N VAL A 38 -1.03 12.47 14.44
CA VAL A 38 -1.65 12.39 13.11
C VAL A 38 -2.83 11.40 13.19
N PRO A 39 -4.02 11.74 12.68
CA PRO A 39 -5.15 10.82 12.68
C PRO A 39 -4.84 9.52 11.92
N PRO A 40 -5.27 8.33 12.41
CA PRO A 40 -5.00 7.04 11.76
C PRO A 40 -5.45 6.98 10.31
N TYR A 41 -6.60 7.54 9.99
CA TYR A 41 -7.15 7.58 8.63
C TYR A 41 -6.27 8.38 7.65
N ALA A 42 -5.66 9.47 8.12
CA ALA A 42 -4.72 10.25 7.32
C ALA A 42 -3.39 9.49 7.14
N GLY A 43 -2.92 8.80 8.18
CA GLY A 43 -1.75 7.92 8.10
C GLY A 43 -1.93 6.81 7.06
N ILE A 44 -3.11 6.18 7.01
CA ILE A 44 -3.42 5.15 6.01
C ILE A 44 -3.51 5.76 4.60
N ALA A 45 -4.16 6.91 4.41
CA ALA A 45 -4.21 7.56 3.09
C ALA A 45 -2.79 7.87 2.56
N PHE A 46 -1.90 8.36 3.42
CA PHE A 46 -0.47 8.55 3.10
C PHE A 46 0.21 7.22 2.74
N MET A 47 -0.05 6.16 3.51
CA MET A 47 0.54 4.83 3.31
C MET A 47 0.11 4.20 1.98
N LEU A 48 -1.15 4.36 1.59
CA LEU A 48 -1.69 3.80 0.34
C LEU A 48 -1.16 4.52 -0.89
N THR A 49 -0.86 5.82 -0.79
CA THR A 49 -0.44 6.64 -1.94
C THR A 49 1.06 6.56 -2.21
N GLY A 50 1.88 6.58 -1.15
CA GLY A 50 3.34 6.69 -1.24
C GLY A 50 4.02 5.65 -2.14
N PRO A 51 3.72 4.35 -2.00
CA PRO A 51 4.40 3.33 -2.79
C PRO A 51 3.95 3.28 -4.25
N ILE A 52 2.80 3.86 -4.60
CA ILE A 52 2.20 3.73 -5.94
C ILE A 52 2.55 4.92 -6.82
N ILE A 53 2.51 6.15 -6.25
CA ILE A 53 2.70 7.39 -7.01
C ILE A 53 4.09 7.98 -6.71
N ASN A 54 5.07 7.14 -6.68
CA ASN A 54 6.47 7.52 -6.60
C ASN A 54 7.02 7.75 -8.02
N PRO A 55 7.81 8.80 -8.29
CA PRO A 55 8.42 9.03 -9.59
C PRO A 55 9.17 7.83 -10.16
N VAL A 56 9.86 7.05 -9.33
CA VAL A 56 10.57 5.84 -9.74
C VAL A 56 9.60 4.76 -10.22
N VAL A 57 8.51 4.54 -9.49
CA VAL A 57 7.46 3.55 -9.83
C VAL A 57 6.70 3.96 -11.08
N LEU A 58 6.39 5.25 -11.24
CA LEU A 58 5.75 5.77 -12.45
C LEU A 58 6.65 5.61 -13.67
N PHE A 59 7.95 5.87 -13.53
CA PHE A 59 8.93 5.64 -14.58
C PHE A 59 9.07 4.15 -14.93
N ALA A 60 9.14 3.27 -13.92
CA ALA A 60 9.15 1.83 -14.11
C ALA A 60 7.89 1.35 -14.88
N THR A 61 6.72 1.87 -14.52
CA THR A 61 5.46 1.58 -15.23
C THR A 61 5.51 2.06 -16.68
N TYR A 62 6.01 3.26 -16.91
CA TYR A 62 6.18 3.82 -18.27
C TYR A 62 7.06 2.91 -19.14
N VAL A 63 8.22 2.52 -18.62
CA VAL A 63 9.16 1.63 -19.34
C VAL A 63 8.56 0.25 -19.55
N ALA A 64 7.95 -0.36 -18.53
CA ALA A 64 7.40 -1.71 -18.60
C ALA A 64 6.28 -1.86 -19.64
N PHE A 65 5.46 -0.81 -19.82
CA PHE A 65 4.35 -0.80 -20.78
C PHE A 65 4.71 -0.16 -22.14
N GLY A 66 5.97 -0.30 -22.58
CA GLY A 66 6.41 0.13 -23.90
C GLY A 66 6.31 1.64 -24.12
N SER A 67 6.65 2.44 -23.11
CA SER A 67 6.58 3.91 -23.10
C SER A 67 5.15 4.47 -23.23
N SER A 68 4.16 3.70 -22.76
CA SER A 68 2.76 4.11 -22.76
C SER A 68 2.44 4.96 -21.52
N MET A 69 2.07 6.23 -21.73
CA MET A 69 1.60 7.11 -20.65
C MET A 69 0.22 6.75 -20.13
N HIS A 70 -0.60 6.03 -20.91
CA HIS A 70 -1.96 5.67 -20.51
C HIS A 70 -1.99 4.83 -19.22
N MET A 71 -1.15 3.79 -19.12
CA MET A 71 -1.08 2.95 -17.92
C MET A 71 -0.59 3.72 -16.69
N VAL A 72 0.35 4.66 -16.87
CA VAL A 72 0.83 5.54 -15.80
C VAL A 72 -0.30 6.41 -15.26
N TRP A 73 -1.11 7.01 -16.13
CA TRP A 73 -2.26 7.82 -15.74
C TRP A 73 -3.33 7.00 -15.04
N TYR A 74 -3.72 5.83 -15.59
CA TYR A 74 -4.71 4.95 -14.96
C TYR A 74 -4.27 4.51 -13.56
N ARG A 75 -3.03 4.03 -13.43
CA ARG A 75 -2.48 3.64 -12.13
C ARG A 75 -2.53 4.79 -11.13
N SER A 76 -2.10 5.99 -11.54
CA SER A 76 -2.04 7.15 -10.66
C SER A 76 -3.44 7.65 -10.25
N ILE A 77 -4.36 7.81 -11.19
CA ILE A 77 -5.71 8.31 -10.92
C ILE A 77 -6.46 7.34 -10.00
N VAL A 78 -6.42 6.04 -10.32
CA VAL A 78 -7.11 5.02 -9.51
C VAL A 78 -6.52 4.96 -8.11
N ALA A 79 -5.19 5.01 -7.95
CA ALA A 79 -4.55 5.01 -6.64
C ALA A 79 -4.96 6.20 -5.78
N ILE A 80 -5.04 7.41 -6.37
CA ILE A 80 -5.50 8.62 -5.67
C ILE A 80 -6.95 8.46 -5.22
N ILE A 81 -7.83 8.04 -6.13
CA ILE A 81 -9.26 7.85 -5.83
C ILE A 81 -9.43 6.82 -4.71
N VAL A 82 -8.76 5.67 -4.80
CA VAL A 82 -8.82 4.62 -3.78
C VAL A 82 -8.32 5.14 -2.44
N ALA A 83 -7.17 5.81 -2.39
CA ALA A 83 -6.60 6.33 -1.15
C ALA A 83 -7.52 7.36 -0.47
N ILE A 84 -8.14 8.25 -1.25
CA ILE A 84 -9.10 9.24 -0.74
C ILE A 84 -10.36 8.56 -0.21
N ILE A 85 -10.97 7.66 -0.99
CA ILE A 85 -12.20 6.96 -0.59
C ILE A 85 -11.95 6.14 0.68
N VAL A 86 -10.89 5.35 0.72
CA VAL A 86 -10.51 4.53 1.89
C VAL A 86 -10.24 5.43 3.10
N GLY A 87 -9.46 6.51 2.93
CA GLY A 87 -9.18 7.47 3.99
C GLY A 87 -10.45 8.11 4.56
N ILE A 88 -11.42 8.47 3.71
CA ILE A 88 -12.71 9.03 4.13
C ILE A 88 -13.53 7.97 4.88
N ILE A 89 -13.68 6.76 4.35
CA ILE A 89 -14.43 5.68 5.01
C ILE A 89 -13.85 5.42 6.41
N LEU A 90 -12.53 5.28 6.51
CA LEU A 90 -11.85 5.07 7.80
C LEU A 90 -12.04 6.23 8.77
N SER A 91 -12.16 7.47 8.28
CA SER A 91 -12.38 8.65 9.11
C SER A 91 -13.75 8.65 9.82
N PHE A 92 -14.74 7.97 9.22
CA PHE A 92 -16.06 7.77 9.82
C PHE A 92 -16.10 6.58 10.79
N MET A 93 -15.36 5.51 10.46
CA MET A 93 -15.37 4.26 11.25
C MET A 93 -14.48 4.33 12.50
N PHE A 94 -13.33 5.02 12.41
CA PHE A 94 -12.32 5.02 13.47
C PHE A 94 -11.96 6.43 13.90
N LYS A 95 -12.34 6.80 15.12
CA LYS A 95 -12.02 8.10 15.75
C LYS A 95 -10.86 8.02 16.75
N GLU A 96 -10.56 6.83 17.25
CA GLU A 96 -9.62 6.61 18.34
C GLU A 96 -8.27 6.09 17.85
N HIS A 97 -7.28 6.12 18.76
CA HIS A 97 -5.93 5.60 18.52
C HIS A 97 -5.96 4.11 18.18
N GLN A 98 -5.47 3.76 16.99
CA GLN A 98 -5.53 2.40 16.44
C GLN A 98 -4.19 1.66 16.50
N LEU A 99 -3.18 2.23 17.13
CA LEU A 99 -1.89 1.57 17.34
C LEU A 99 -2.04 0.45 18.39
N ARG A 100 -1.25 -0.61 18.19
CA ARG A 100 -1.21 -1.76 19.10
C ARG A 100 -0.39 -1.47 20.35
N ASP A 101 0.75 -0.76 20.19
CA ASP A 101 1.64 -0.34 21.26
C ASP A 101 1.82 1.19 21.23
N ASP A 102 1.47 1.86 22.31
CA ASP A 102 1.59 3.32 22.47
C ASP A 102 2.92 3.76 23.12
N HIS A 103 3.85 2.83 23.34
CA HIS A 103 5.16 3.15 23.92
C HIS A 103 6.05 3.82 22.87
N PHE A 104 5.92 5.13 22.75
CA PHE A 104 6.91 5.96 22.07
C PHE A 104 7.88 6.50 23.12
N PRO A 105 9.20 6.25 22.99
CA PRO A 105 10.17 6.87 23.88
C PRO A 105 10.07 8.39 23.74
N GLU A 106 9.78 9.07 24.85
CA GLU A 106 9.77 10.52 24.89
C GLU A 106 11.16 11.06 24.53
N VAL A 107 11.24 11.77 23.42
CA VAL A 107 12.46 12.49 23.04
C VAL A 107 12.60 13.67 24.00
N ASN A 108 13.42 13.50 25.05
CA ASN A 108 13.73 14.55 25.97
C ASN A 108 14.44 15.70 25.25
N ASN A 109 13.72 16.80 25.07
CA ASN A 109 14.15 17.93 24.23
C ASN A 109 15.36 18.71 24.80
N LYS A 110 15.79 18.42 26.03
CA LYS A 110 16.89 19.11 26.74
C LYS A 110 18.28 18.48 26.52
N ARG A 111 18.42 17.42 25.72
CA ARG A 111 19.69 16.74 25.48
C ARG A 111 20.52 17.40 24.38
N PRO A 112 21.87 17.38 24.45
CA PRO A 112 22.76 17.93 23.43
C PRO A 112 22.57 17.20 22.08
N LEU A 113 22.73 17.93 20.98
CA LEU A 113 22.50 17.46 19.60
C LEU A 113 23.14 16.10 19.27
N ARG A 114 24.39 15.88 19.74
CA ARG A 114 25.13 14.63 19.53
C ARG A 114 24.43 13.41 20.16
N LYS A 115 23.89 13.56 21.38
CA LYS A 115 23.10 12.50 22.05
C LYS A 115 21.76 12.28 21.34
N LYS A 116 21.11 13.35 20.86
CA LYS A 116 19.89 13.22 20.05
C LYS A 116 20.10 12.43 18.78
N MET A 117 21.20 12.68 18.06
CA MET A 117 21.52 11.91 16.84
C MET A 117 21.76 10.45 17.16
N TRP A 118 22.49 10.16 18.24
CA TRP A 118 22.73 8.78 18.68
C TRP A 118 21.44 8.08 19.08
N ASP A 119 20.56 8.73 19.86
CA ASP A 119 19.25 8.20 20.25
C ASP A 119 18.37 7.93 19.00
N VAL A 120 18.39 8.82 18.01
CA VAL A 120 17.65 8.62 16.74
C VAL A 120 18.18 7.42 15.97
N CYS A 121 19.51 7.24 15.87
CA CYS A 121 20.11 6.08 15.21
C CYS A 121 19.77 4.78 15.95
N THR A 122 19.90 4.75 17.27
CA THR A 122 19.57 3.57 18.09
C THR A 122 18.10 3.18 17.92
N HIS A 123 17.18 4.15 18.02
CA HIS A 123 15.75 3.89 17.81
C HIS A 123 15.42 3.47 16.37
N ALA A 124 16.11 4.02 15.38
CA ALA A 124 15.93 3.59 13.99
C ALA A 124 16.38 2.13 13.79
N VAL A 125 17.49 1.74 14.41
CA VAL A 125 17.98 0.35 14.36
C VAL A 125 17.02 -0.60 15.10
N GLU A 126 16.58 -0.25 16.30
CA GLU A 126 15.59 -1.04 17.05
C GLU A 126 14.29 -1.24 16.28
N GLU A 127 13.78 -0.16 15.66
CA GLU A 127 12.57 -0.21 14.85
C GLU A 127 12.76 -1.03 13.58
N PHE A 128 13.92 -0.92 12.93
CA PHE A 128 14.30 -1.73 11.78
C PHE A 128 14.28 -3.23 12.11
N PHE A 129 14.91 -3.66 13.20
CA PHE A 129 14.89 -5.07 13.61
C PHE A 129 13.51 -5.51 14.10
N SER A 130 12.77 -4.64 14.77
CA SER A 130 11.41 -4.95 15.24
C SER A 130 10.45 -5.18 14.08
N MET A 131 10.54 -4.38 13.01
CA MET A 131 9.71 -4.54 11.81
C MET A 131 10.29 -5.59 10.85
N GLY A 132 11.62 -5.70 10.77
CA GLY A 132 12.33 -6.62 9.90
C GLY A 132 11.93 -8.09 10.12
N LYS A 133 11.70 -8.51 11.36
CA LYS A 133 11.22 -9.88 11.66
C LYS A 133 9.86 -10.18 11.00
N TYR A 134 8.94 -9.21 10.97
CA TYR A 134 7.63 -9.38 10.34
C TYR A 134 7.74 -9.33 8.81
N LEU A 135 8.65 -8.51 8.30
CA LEU A 135 8.98 -8.48 6.88
C LEU A 135 9.54 -9.82 6.40
N VAL A 136 10.52 -10.38 7.12
CA VAL A 136 11.12 -11.68 6.80
C VAL A 136 10.08 -12.79 6.91
N LEU A 137 9.26 -12.81 7.97
CA LEU A 137 8.19 -13.79 8.13
C LEU A 137 7.19 -13.69 6.97
N GLY A 138 6.74 -12.49 6.63
CA GLY A 138 5.82 -12.26 5.51
C GLY A 138 6.43 -12.69 4.16
N ALA A 139 7.71 -12.39 3.92
CA ALA A 139 8.41 -12.81 2.71
C ALA A 139 8.57 -14.34 2.61
N LEU A 140 8.86 -15.03 3.71
CA LEU A 140 8.93 -16.50 3.76
C LEU A 140 7.58 -17.14 3.47
N ILE A 141 6.50 -16.61 4.05
CA ILE A 141 5.15 -17.09 3.78
C ILE A 141 4.76 -16.84 2.33
N ALA A 142 5.04 -15.65 1.80
CA ALA A 142 4.79 -15.33 0.40
C ALA A 142 5.54 -16.26 -0.55
N ALA A 143 6.83 -16.52 -0.31
CA ALA A 143 7.63 -17.47 -1.08
C ALA A 143 7.09 -18.90 -1.02
N ALA A 144 6.67 -19.35 0.16
CA ALA A 144 6.04 -20.66 0.31
C ALA A 144 4.74 -20.76 -0.50
N VAL A 145 3.86 -19.75 -0.40
CA VAL A 145 2.61 -19.71 -1.17
C VAL A 145 2.88 -19.71 -2.67
N GLN A 146 3.85 -18.94 -3.16
CA GLN A 146 4.25 -18.92 -4.57
C GLN A 146 4.74 -20.29 -5.08
N THR A 147 5.41 -21.05 -4.21
CA THR A 147 5.91 -22.39 -4.58
C THR A 147 4.78 -23.38 -4.76
N PHE A 148 3.71 -23.30 -3.95
CA PHE A 148 2.59 -24.24 -3.98
C PHE A 148 1.46 -23.84 -4.92
N VAL A 149 1.28 -22.54 -5.17
CA VAL A 149 0.22 -22.01 -6.04
C VAL A 149 0.73 -21.88 -7.47
N GLN A 150 0.24 -22.73 -8.36
CA GLN A 150 0.56 -22.63 -9.78
C GLN A 150 -0.17 -21.43 -10.40
N THR A 151 0.59 -20.47 -10.86
CA THR A 151 0.07 -19.24 -11.53
C THR A 151 -0.80 -19.58 -12.75
N SER A 152 -0.46 -20.65 -13.47
CA SER A 152 -1.22 -21.12 -14.63
C SER A 152 -2.68 -21.49 -14.31
N THR A 153 -2.94 -22.07 -13.14
CA THR A 153 -4.29 -22.41 -12.71
C THR A 153 -5.13 -21.16 -12.41
N LEU A 154 -4.52 -20.14 -11.80
CA LEU A 154 -5.17 -18.85 -11.54
C LEU A 154 -5.50 -18.13 -12.86
N LEU A 155 -4.58 -18.15 -13.82
CA LEU A 155 -4.79 -17.53 -15.13
C LEU A 155 -5.92 -18.20 -15.93
N ALA A 156 -6.08 -19.53 -15.82
CA ALA A 156 -7.15 -20.24 -16.50
C ALA A 156 -8.56 -19.88 -15.99
N ILE A 157 -8.68 -19.50 -14.70
CA ILE A 157 -9.95 -19.09 -14.09
C ILE A 157 -10.31 -17.64 -14.44
N GLY A 158 -9.31 -16.82 -14.79
CA GLY A 158 -9.44 -15.37 -14.99
C GLY A 158 -9.98 -14.93 -16.37
N GLN A 159 -10.71 -15.77 -17.10
CA GLN A 159 -11.16 -15.44 -18.48
C GLN A 159 -12.45 -14.61 -18.55
N GLY A 160 -13.17 -14.43 -17.46
CA GLY A 160 -14.39 -13.60 -17.42
C GLY A 160 -14.08 -12.13 -17.01
N PRO A 161 -14.90 -11.16 -17.42
CA PRO A 161 -14.65 -9.75 -17.11
C PRO A 161 -14.61 -9.45 -15.60
N PHE A 162 -15.46 -10.12 -14.82
CA PHE A 162 -15.50 -9.99 -13.36
C PHE A 162 -14.41 -10.83 -12.67
N SER A 163 -14.20 -12.05 -13.14
CA SER A 163 -13.20 -12.95 -12.56
C SER A 163 -11.76 -12.50 -12.83
N SER A 164 -11.51 -11.87 -13.97
CA SER A 164 -10.22 -11.36 -14.40
C SER A 164 -9.62 -10.37 -13.37
N SER A 165 -10.40 -9.37 -12.95
CA SER A 165 -9.94 -8.39 -11.96
C SER A 165 -9.70 -9.04 -10.58
N ALA A 166 -10.60 -9.94 -10.15
CA ALA A 166 -10.44 -10.65 -8.87
C ALA A 166 -9.22 -11.58 -8.87
N VAL A 167 -8.98 -12.29 -9.96
CA VAL A 167 -7.81 -13.16 -10.11
C VAL A 167 -6.51 -12.35 -10.12
N MET A 168 -6.48 -11.22 -10.84
CA MET A 168 -5.31 -10.35 -10.88
C MET A 168 -5.01 -9.69 -9.52
N MET A 169 -6.05 -9.31 -8.76
CA MET A 169 -5.88 -8.84 -7.37
C MET A 169 -5.35 -9.96 -6.46
N GLY A 170 -5.90 -11.17 -6.57
CA GLY A 170 -5.40 -12.34 -5.83
C GLY A 170 -3.95 -12.68 -6.17
N LEU A 171 -3.59 -12.57 -7.45
CA LEU A 171 -2.22 -12.78 -7.91
C LEU A 171 -1.28 -11.71 -7.35
N ALA A 172 -1.66 -10.43 -7.37
CA ALA A 172 -0.90 -9.34 -6.77
C ALA A 172 -0.66 -9.57 -5.27
N TYR A 173 -1.69 -10.00 -4.54
CA TYR A 173 -1.58 -10.33 -3.12
C TYR A 173 -0.58 -11.46 -2.85
N ILE A 174 -0.62 -12.53 -3.65
CA ILE A 174 0.22 -13.72 -3.48
C ILE A 174 1.67 -13.44 -3.88
N LEU A 175 1.88 -12.76 -5.02
CA LEU A 175 3.21 -12.45 -5.52
C LEU A 175 3.99 -11.53 -4.58
N SER A 176 3.30 -10.63 -3.90
CA SER A 176 3.88 -9.80 -2.83
C SER A 176 5.22 -9.16 -3.25
N LEU A 177 5.24 -8.57 -4.43
CA LEU A 177 6.42 -7.95 -5.03
C LEU A 177 6.52 -6.48 -4.58
N CYS A 178 7.58 -5.79 -4.98
CA CYS A 178 7.66 -4.35 -4.84
C CYS A 178 7.00 -3.64 -6.02
N SER A 179 6.56 -2.42 -5.82
CA SER A 179 5.77 -1.63 -6.77
C SER A 179 6.43 -1.46 -8.15
N GLU A 180 7.76 -1.45 -8.21
CA GLU A 180 8.53 -1.41 -9.45
C GLU A 180 8.47 -2.74 -10.19
N ALA A 181 8.66 -3.86 -9.49
CA ALA A 181 8.61 -5.20 -10.08
C ALA A 181 7.19 -5.55 -10.55
N ASP A 182 6.16 -5.10 -9.84
CA ASP A 182 4.76 -5.26 -10.23
C ASP A 182 4.49 -4.74 -11.65
N ALA A 183 5.12 -3.63 -12.04
CA ALA A 183 4.95 -3.05 -13.37
C ALA A 183 5.46 -3.99 -14.48
N PHE A 184 6.62 -4.61 -14.28
CA PHE A 184 7.20 -5.54 -15.26
C PHE A 184 6.43 -6.87 -15.32
N ILE A 185 5.99 -7.37 -14.18
CA ILE A 185 5.15 -8.58 -14.14
C ILE A 185 3.79 -8.31 -14.80
N ALA A 186 3.14 -7.20 -14.48
CA ALA A 186 1.85 -6.84 -15.10
C ALA A 186 1.98 -6.68 -16.62
N SER A 187 3.07 -6.11 -17.12
CA SER A 187 3.29 -5.95 -18.55
C SER A 187 3.39 -7.28 -19.31
N SER A 188 3.88 -8.34 -18.67
CA SER A 188 3.93 -9.68 -19.29
C SER A 188 2.54 -10.30 -19.50
N PHE A 189 1.52 -9.81 -18.78
CA PHE A 189 0.14 -10.25 -18.91
C PHE A 189 -0.71 -9.36 -19.83
N GLN A 190 -0.12 -8.37 -20.49
CA GLN A 190 -0.83 -7.39 -21.31
C GLN A 190 -1.58 -8.02 -22.49
N SER A 191 -1.08 -9.14 -23.03
CA SER A 191 -1.73 -9.88 -24.12
C SER A 191 -2.89 -10.77 -23.67
N THR A 192 -3.00 -11.04 -22.35
CA THR A 192 -3.95 -12.03 -21.82
C THR A 192 -5.09 -11.38 -21.05
N PHE A 193 -4.83 -10.25 -20.39
CA PHE A 193 -5.77 -9.60 -19.48
C PHE A 193 -6.15 -8.18 -19.94
N SER A 194 -7.36 -7.75 -19.58
CA SER A 194 -7.83 -6.39 -19.87
C SER A 194 -7.04 -5.33 -19.12
N THR A 195 -7.00 -4.11 -19.67
CA THR A 195 -6.39 -2.95 -19.02
C THR A 195 -6.91 -2.74 -17.60
N ALA A 196 -8.23 -2.91 -17.40
CA ALA A 196 -8.87 -2.78 -16.09
C ALA A 196 -8.29 -3.75 -15.04
N SER A 197 -8.07 -5.01 -15.42
CA SER A 197 -7.50 -6.04 -14.55
C SER A 197 -6.02 -5.79 -14.23
N LEU A 198 -5.26 -5.29 -15.22
CA LEU A 198 -3.86 -4.90 -15.04
C LEU A 198 -3.74 -3.70 -14.10
N VAL A 199 -4.62 -2.71 -14.22
CA VAL A 199 -4.65 -1.56 -13.30
C VAL A 199 -5.03 -2.01 -11.89
N ALA A 200 -5.99 -2.95 -11.75
CA ALA A 200 -6.31 -3.54 -10.45
C ALA A 200 -5.11 -4.21 -9.79
N PHE A 201 -4.32 -4.99 -10.55
CA PHE A 201 -3.07 -5.59 -10.09
C PHE A 201 -2.07 -4.54 -9.61
N LEU A 202 -1.79 -3.53 -10.45
CA LEU A 202 -0.81 -2.48 -10.20
C LEU A 202 -1.15 -1.57 -9.01
N VAL A 203 -2.43 -1.42 -8.69
CA VAL A 203 -2.89 -0.58 -7.57
C VAL A 203 -3.03 -1.41 -6.30
N TYR A 204 -3.58 -2.62 -6.40
CA TYR A 204 -3.86 -3.47 -5.24
C TYR A 204 -2.59 -4.02 -4.60
N GLY A 205 -1.62 -4.53 -5.42
CA GLY A 205 -0.38 -5.14 -4.94
C GLY A 205 0.35 -4.28 -3.91
N PRO A 206 0.74 -3.04 -4.25
CA PRO A 206 1.43 -2.16 -3.32
C PRO A 206 0.60 -1.71 -2.12
N MET A 207 -0.73 -1.74 -2.21
CA MET A 207 -1.62 -1.38 -1.10
C MET A 207 -1.77 -2.51 -0.09
N VAL A 208 -2.00 -3.75 -0.61
CA VAL A 208 -2.33 -4.92 0.21
C VAL A 208 -1.63 -6.15 -0.36
N ASP A 209 -0.59 -6.57 0.29
CA ASP A 209 0.10 -7.82 0.03
C ASP A 209 0.35 -8.59 1.34
N ILE A 210 0.85 -9.82 1.24
CA ILE A 210 1.14 -10.67 2.40
C ILE A 210 2.13 -10.00 3.35
N LYS A 211 3.22 -9.42 2.85
CA LYS A 211 4.25 -8.75 3.66
C LYS A 211 3.69 -7.55 4.40
N ASN A 212 2.99 -6.68 3.66
CA ASN A 212 2.42 -5.46 4.22
C ASN A 212 1.31 -5.78 5.24
N MET A 213 0.51 -6.81 4.99
CA MET A 213 -0.48 -7.29 5.96
C MET A 213 0.17 -7.66 7.30
N PHE A 214 1.27 -8.43 7.30
CA PHE A 214 1.97 -8.78 8.55
C PHE A 214 2.57 -7.56 9.25
N MET A 215 3.13 -6.62 8.50
CA MET A 215 3.65 -5.37 9.05
C MET A 215 2.54 -4.50 9.66
N MET A 216 1.38 -4.41 9.00
CA MET A 216 0.22 -3.71 9.54
C MET A 216 -0.31 -4.40 10.81
N LEU A 217 -0.41 -5.74 10.84
CA LEU A 217 -0.83 -6.49 12.03
C LEU A 217 0.13 -6.34 13.21
N ALA A 218 1.42 -6.14 12.94
CA ALA A 218 2.41 -5.84 13.97
C ALA A 218 2.23 -4.43 14.57
N THR A 219 1.74 -3.49 13.77
CA THR A 219 1.69 -2.06 14.12
C THR A 219 0.32 -1.63 14.64
N PHE A 220 -0.75 -2.12 14.02
CA PHE A 220 -2.12 -1.69 14.26
C PHE A 220 -2.96 -2.80 14.90
N LYS A 221 -4.09 -2.40 15.50
CA LYS A 221 -5.09 -3.34 16.03
C LYS A 221 -5.67 -4.20 14.90
N THR A 222 -5.81 -5.50 15.12
CA THR A 222 -6.25 -6.48 14.11
C THR A 222 -7.58 -6.09 13.43
N LYS A 223 -8.55 -5.61 14.21
CA LYS A 223 -9.85 -5.15 13.67
C LYS A 223 -9.68 -4.01 12.66
N PHE A 224 -8.79 -3.06 12.96
CA PHE A 224 -8.49 -1.94 12.08
C PHE A 224 -7.85 -2.43 10.76
N VAL A 225 -6.86 -3.33 10.84
CA VAL A 225 -6.19 -3.89 9.67
C VAL A 225 -7.17 -4.64 8.75
N ILE A 226 -8.04 -5.47 9.33
CA ILE A 226 -9.06 -6.20 8.55
C ILE A 226 -9.98 -5.23 7.81
N VAL A 227 -10.46 -4.17 8.48
CA VAL A 227 -11.31 -3.17 7.84
C VAL A 227 -10.58 -2.44 6.72
N VAL A 228 -9.31 -2.07 6.92
CA VAL A 228 -8.47 -1.47 5.87
C VAL A 228 -8.39 -2.39 4.65
N ILE A 229 -8.00 -3.65 4.85
CA ILE A 229 -7.86 -4.64 3.76
C ILE A 229 -9.18 -4.81 3.00
N VAL A 230 -10.27 -5.05 3.71
CA VAL A 230 -11.59 -5.24 3.09
C VAL A 230 -12.01 -3.99 2.31
N THR A 231 -11.85 -2.81 2.89
CA THR A 231 -12.22 -1.55 2.23
C THR A 231 -11.39 -1.31 0.97
N VAL A 232 -10.06 -1.49 1.03
CA VAL A 232 -9.18 -1.37 -0.14
C VAL A 232 -9.58 -2.37 -1.22
N THR A 233 -9.81 -3.63 -0.86
CA THR A 233 -10.21 -4.69 -1.79
C THR A 233 -11.51 -4.31 -2.52
N LEU A 234 -12.52 -3.89 -1.79
CA LEU A 234 -13.81 -3.51 -2.37
C LEU A 234 -13.69 -2.28 -3.28
N VAL A 235 -12.96 -1.25 -2.85
CA VAL A 235 -12.81 -0.01 -3.63
C VAL A 235 -11.98 -0.23 -4.89
N VAL A 236 -10.88 -0.99 -4.81
CA VAL A 236 -10.07 -1.32 -6.00
C VAL A 236 -10.86 -2.17 -6.97
N TYR A 237 -11.57 -3.19 -6.47
CA TYR A 237 -12.42 -4.03 -7.32
C TYR A 237 -13.53 -3.21 -8.02
N ALA A 238 -14.23 -2.35 -7.28
CA ALA A 238 -15.24 -1.46 -7.86
C ALA A 238 -14.64 -0.50 -8.91
N SER A 239 -13.44 0.04 -8.64
CA SER A 239 -12.75 0.92 -9.59
C SER A 239 -12.37 0.19 -10.87
N SER A 240 -11.92 -1.07 -10.78
CA SER A 240 -11.58 -1.88 -11.96
C SER A 240 -12.80 -2.19 -12.81
N LEU A 241 -13.95 -2.48 -12.18
CA LEU A 241 -15.22 -2.69 -12.90
C LEU A 241 -15.71 -1.42 -13.61
N LEU A 242 -15.51 -0.25 -12.99
CA LEU A 242 -15.84 1.03 -13.62
C LEU A 242 -14.98 1.27 -14.87
N ILE A 243 -13.68 1.01 -14.81
CA ILE A 243 -12.78 1.13 -15.97
C ILE A 243 -13.22 0.19 -17.08
N TYR A 244 -13.55 -1.06 -16.73
CA TYR A 244 -14.06 -2.03 -17.70
C TYR A 244 -15.38 -1.58 -18.35
N ALA A 245 -16.32 -1.03 -17.55
CA ALA A 245 -17.60 -0.51 -18.06
C ALA A 245 -17.45 0.72 -18.98
N MET A 246 -16.35 1.47 -18.83
CA MET A 246 -16.01 2.60 -19.70
C MET A 246 -15.39 2.16 -21.05
N GLY A 247 -15.21 0.84 -21.26
CA GLY A 247 -14.73 0.27 -22.51
C GLY A 247 -13.21 0.29 -22.70
N TRP A 248 -12.45 0.34 -21.60
CA TRP A 248 -10.98 0.37 -21.60
C TRP A 248 -10.36 -0.94 -21.07
#